data_6a83dfd311ff2d05d0aad6aa697c7acd
#
_entry.id   6a83dfd311ff2d05d0aad6aa697c7acd
#
_cell.length_a   1.000
_cell.length_b   1.000
_cell.length_c   1.000
_cell.angle_alpha   90.00
_cell.angle_beta   90.00
_cell.angle_gamma   90.00
#
_symmetry.space_group_name_H-M   'P 1'
#
loop_
_entity.id
_entity.type
_entity.pdbx_description
1 polymer ?
#
loop_
_entity_poly.entity_id
_entity_poly.type
_entity_poly.pdbx_seq_one_letter_code
_entity_poly.pdbx_strand_id
1 'polypeptide(L)'
;MSNKKKPNIIVPFNDRKRFKNLIQEIINDTTIFTHVPDSISLVGVLFTITLSNKKFVYEELGIDNMADYVDLYLQGIKKTASVYSVTDNGSDIIIQTTESITLEPAGIVASDFVVKGKIVSR
;
A
#
# COMPACT_ATOMS: atom_id res chain seq x y z
N MET A 1 -0.47 36.97 29.33
CA MET A 1 -1.06 36.31 28.98
C MET A 1 -1.43 35.90 28.76
N SER A 2 -1.27 36.12 28.66
CA SER A 2 -1.94 35.41 28.26
C SER A 2 -2.19 34.95 27.91
N ASN A 3 -2.06 35.12 28.00
CA ASN A 3 -2.58 34.46 27.57
C ASN A 3 -2.85 34.04 27.45
N LYS A 4 -2.80 34.09 27.60
CA LYS A 4 -3.18 33.52 27.36
C LYS A 4 -3.59 33.12 27.11
N LYS A 5 -3.58 33.21 27.07
CA LYS A 5 -4.03 32.67 26.53
C LYS A 5 -4.20 32.29 26.10
N LYS A 6 -4.16 32.20 25.85
CA LYS A 6 -4.44 31.69 25.02
C LYS A 6 -4.70 31.23 24.58
N PRO A 7 -5.04 30.98 24.40
CA PRO A 7 -5.28 30.52 23.61
C PRO A 7 -5.30 30.17 22.87
N ASN A 8 -5.48 29.84 22.53
CA ASN A 8 -5.48 29.60 21.52
C ASN A 8 -5.13 29.65 20.43
N ILE A 9 -4.80 29.86 20.09
CA ILE A 9 -4.81 29.85 18.99
C ILE A 9 -3.84 29.60 18.27
N ILE A 10 -3.11 29.55 18.22
CA ILE A 10 -2.44 29.13 17.62
C ILE A 10 -2.20 28.15 17.06
N VAL A 11 -2.64 28.00 16.70
CA VAL A 11 -2.94 26.91 16.34
C VAL A 11 -2.68 26.34 14.97
N PRO A 12 -2.63 27.03 13.82
CA PRO A 12 -2.29 26.43 12.55
C PRO A 12 -0.99 25.65 12.57
N PHE A 13 0.02 26.14 13.25
CA PHE A 13 1.28 25.41 13.34
C PHE A 13 1.13 24.14 14.16
N ASN A 14 0.42 24.22 15.27
CA ASN A 14 0.21 23.05 16.13
C ASN A 14 -0.62 21.99 15.42
N ASP A 15 -1.58 22.43 14.63
CA ASP A 15 -2.41 21.49 13.88
C ASP A 15 -1.60 20.76 12.83
N ARG A 16 -0.67 21.44 12.15
CA ARG A 16 0.18 20.80 11.17
C ARG A 16 1.11 19.77 11.79
N LYS A 17 1.66 20.10 12.95
CA LYS A 17 2.53 19.16 13.66
C LYS A 17 1.73 17.94 14.11
N ARG A 18 0.53 18.16 14.62
CA ARG A 18 -0.35 17.07 15.06
C ARG A 18 -0.72 16.18 13.89
N PHE A 19 -1.03 16.78 12.74
CA PHE A 19 -1.36 16.03 11.55
C PHE A 19 -0.21 15.17 11.09
N LYS A 20 1.01 15.70 11.09
CA LYS A 20 2.20 14.91 10.74
C LYS A 20 2.41 13.76 11.70
N ASN A 21 2.20 13.98 13.00
CA ASN A 21 2.34 12.91 13.99
C ASN A 21 1.31 11.82 13.78
N LEU A 22 0.08 12.20 13.44
CA LEU A 22 -0.98 11.24 13.17
C LEU A 22 -0.66 10.38 11.96
N ILE A 23 -0.16 10.98 10.88
CA ILE A 23 0.24 10.26 9.70
C ILE A 23 1.39 9.29 10.03
N GLN A 24 2.35 9.74 10.83
CA GLN A 24 3.47 8.87 11.22
C GLN A 24 2.97 7.69 12.05
N GLU A 25 1.99 7.89 12.92
CA GLU A 25 1.39 6.80 13.69
C GLU A 25 0.71 5.80 12.77
N ILE A 26 -0.01 6.27 11.77
CA ILE A 26 -0.68 5.39 10.82
C ILE A 26 0.35 4.55 10.05
N ILE A 27 1.42 5.17 9.59
CA ILE A 27 2.48 4.48 8.85
C ILE A 27 3.15 3.44 9.73
N ASN A 28 3.37 3.75 11.00
CA ASN A 28 4.06 2.87 11.94
C ASN A 28 3.14 1.88 12.64
N ASP A 29 1.81 2.02 12.44
CA ASP A 29 0.85 1.11 13.03
C ASP A 29 1.14 -0.30 12.54
N THR A 30 1.15 -1.27 13.46
CA THR A 30 1.41 -2.66 13.13
C THR A 30 0.20 -3.38 12.55
N THR A 31 -0.96 -2.74 12.52
CA THR A 31 -2.17 -3.33 11.93
C THR A 31 -1.98 -3.51 10.43
N ILE A 32 -2.03 -4.74 9.98
CA ILE A 32 -1.84 -5.10 8.58
C ILE A 32 -3.08 -5.83 8.09
N PHE A 33 -3.60 -5.40 6.96
CA PHE A 33 -4.73 -6.05 6.31
C PHE A 33 -4.22 -7.02 5.26
N THR A 34 -4.88 -8.18 5.18
CA THR A 34 -4.48 -9.24 4.26
C THR A 34 -5.52 -9.35 3.15
N HIS A 35 -5.04 -9.39 1.92
CA HIS A 35 -5.91 -9.47 0.75
C HIS A 35 -5.43 -10.57 -0.20
N VAL A 36 -6.40 -11.19 -0.87
CA VAL A 36 -6.13 -12.05 -2.02
C VAL A 36 -6.55 -11.28 -3.26
N PRO A 37 -5.73 -11.24 -4.31
CA PRO A 37 -6.08 -10.46 -5.51
C PRO A 37 -7.37 -10.95 -6.15
N ASP A 38 -8.10 -10.02 -6.75
CA ASP A 38 -9.32 -10.35 -7.49
C ASP A 38 -9.00 -10.96 -8.84
N SER A 39 -7.91 -10.52 -9.45
CA SER A 39 -7.49 -11.04 -10.75
C SER A 39 -6.00 -10.84 -10.94
N ILE A 40 -5.43 -11.63 -11.82
CA ILE A 40 -4.06 -11.46 -12.28
C ILE A 40 -4.03 -11.61 -13.79
N SER A 41 -3.02 -11.00 -14.42
CA SER A 41 -2.72 -11.26 -15.82
C SER A 41 -1.22 -11.51 -15.95
N LEU A 42 -0.86 -12.28 -16.95
CA LEU A 42 0.52 -12.67 -17.18
C LEU A 42 0.90 -12.31 -18.62
N VAL A 43 1.99 -11.56 -18.77
CA VAL A 43 2.58 -11.25 -20.07
C VAL A 43 4.04 -11.67 -20.01
N GLY A 44 4.37 -12.72 -20.75
CA GLY A 44 5.70 -13.31 -20.63
C GLY A 44 5.90 -13.93 -19.26
N VAL A 45 6.75 -13.32 -18.44
CA VAL A 45 7.01 -13.76 -17.07
C VAL A 45 6.57 -12.71 -16.05
N LEU A 46 5.95 -11.63 -16.50
CA LEU A 46 5.56 -10.50 -15.65
C LEU A 46 4.07 -10.57 -15.32
N PHE A 47 3.76 -10.42 -14.04
CA PHE A 47 2.38 -10.41 -13.55
C PHE A 47 1.88 -9.00 -13.36
N THR A 48 0.61 -8.78 -13.66
CA THR A 48 -0.17 -7.63 -13.22
C THR A 48 -1.23 -8.16 -12.27
N ILE A 49 -1.17 -7.73 -11.04
CA ILE A 49 -2.02 -8.23 -9.95
C ILE A 49 -2.96 -7.11 -9.54
N THR A 50 -4.27 -7.39 -9.54
CA THR A 50 -5.28 -6.37 -9.30
C THR A 50 -6.03 -6.64 -8.00
N LEU A 51 -6.07 -5.61 -7.15
CA LEU A 51 -6.94 -5.56 -5.98
C LEU A 51 -8.05 -4.57 -6.31
N SER A 52 -9.20 -5.09 -6.70
CA SER A 52 -10.31 -4.27 -7.19
C SER A 52 -10.95 -3.47 -6.07
N ASN A 53 -11.29 -2.22 -6.36
CA ASN A 53 -12.01 -1.34 -5.44
C ASN A 53 -11.32 -1.19 -4.10
N LYS A 54 -10.01 -1.11 -4.11
CA LYS A 54 -9.19 -0.93 -2.91
C LYS A 54 -8.39 0.35 -3.00
N LYS A 55 -7.97 0.85 -1.85
CA LYS A 55 -7.12 2.05 -1.75
C LYS A 55 -6.20 1.91 -0.56
N PHE A 56 -5.19 2.76 -0.53
CA PHE A 56 -4.34 2.86 0.66
C PHE A 56 -5.03 3.73 1.71
N VAL A 57 -4.81 3.39 2.97
CA VAL A 57 -5.40 4.12 4.10
C VAL A 57 -5.00 5.61 4.06
N TYR A 58 -3.79 5.91 3.61
CA TYR A 58 -3.26 7.27 3.54
C TYR A 58 -2.87 7.65 2.12
N GLU A 59 -3.82 7.53 1.22
CA GLU A 59 -3.58 7.77 -0.21
C GLU A 59 -3.14 9.19 -0.54
N GLU A 60 -3.35 10.15 0.38
CA GLU A 60 -2.98 11.54 0.14
C GLU A 60 -1.51 11.85 0.40
N LEU A 61 -0.71 10.87 0.76
CA LEU A 61 0.71 11.12 1.00
C LEU A 61 1.50 11.42 -0.27
N GLY A 62 0.92 11.18 -1.44
CA GLY A 62 1.56 11.50 -2.71
C GLY A 62 2.73 10.60 -3.05
N ILE A 63 2.73 9.38 -2.57
CA ILE A 63 3.78 8.42 -2.86
C ILE A 63 3.42 7.69 -4.15
N ASP A 64 4.27 7.79 -5.17
CA ASP A 64 4.01 7.21 -6.47
C ASP A 64 4.14 5.69 -6.50
N ASN A 65 5.11 5.15 -5.76
CA ASN A 65 5.32 3.71 -5.69
C ASN A 65 5.25 3.26 -4.24
N MET A 66 4.27 2.46 -3.94
CA MET A 66 3.99 1.99 -2.59
C MET A 66 4.59 0.61 -2.30
N ALA A 67 5.51 0.15 -3.12
CA ALA A 67 6.07 -1.21 -2.98
C ALA A 67 6.67 -1.47 -1.60
N ASP A 68 7.32 -0.45 -1.01
CA ASP A 68 7.92 -0.60 0.32
C ASP A 68 6.90 -0.71 1.44
N TYR A 69 5.63 -0.38 1.17
CA TYR A 69 4.56 -0.41 2.17
C TYR A 69 3.60 -1.57 1.96
N VAL A 70 3.93 -2.46 1.03
CA VAL A 70 3.11 -3.62 0.68
C VAL A 70 4.00 -4.85 0.68
N ASP A 71 3.53 -5.90 1.35
CA ASP A 71 4.21 -7.20 1.31
C ASP A 71 3.47 -8.10 0.34
N LEU A 72 4.19 -8.57 -0.66
CA LEU A 72 3.66 -9.50 -1.66
C LEU A 72 4.21 -10.90 -1.38
N TYR A 73 3.30 -11.86 -1.29
CA TYR A 73 3.65 -13.28 -1.11
C TYR A 73 3.15 -14.07 -2.31
N LEU A 74 3.96 -15.00 -2.77
CA LEU A 74 3.56 -15.96 -3.78
C LEU A 74 3.76 -17.36 -3.19
N GLN A 75 2.66 -18.12 -3.09
CA GLN A 75 2.65 -19.46 -2.49
C GLN A 75 3.35 -19.48 -1.13
N GLY A 76 3.06 -18.46 -0.32
CA GLY A 76 3.58 -18.35 1.04
C GLY A 76 4.98 -17.77 1.16
N ILE A 77 5.64 -17.48 0.04
CA ILE A 77 7.01 -16.95 0.05
C ILE A 77 6.98 -15.47 -0.24
N LYS A 78 7.51 -14.67 0.69
CA LYS A 78 7.56 -13.22 0.55
C LYS A 78 8.54 -12.83 -0.55
N LYS A 79 8.11 -11.91 -1.41
CA LYS A 79 8.95 -11.34 -2.46
C LYS A 79 9.50 -9.99 -2.01
N THR A 80 10.68 -9.64 -2.49
CA THR A 80 11.29 -8.35 -2.13
C THR A 80 10.66 -7.22 -2.92
N ALA A 81 10.58 -6.04 -2.32
CA ALA A 81 9.94 -4.89 -2.97
C ALA A 81 10.63 -4.47 -4.27
N SER A 82 11.88 -4.88 -4.48
CA SER A 82 12.61 -4.53 -5.68
C SER A 82 12.11 -5.26 -6.94
N VAL A 83 11.30 -6.32 -6.79
CA VAL A 83 10.82 -7.09 -7.94
C VAL A 83 9.41 -6.73 -8.38
N TYR A 84 8.80 -5.71 -7.75
CA TYR A 84 7.46 -5.26 -8.15
C TYR A 84 7.28 -3.77 -7.86
N SER A 85 6.29 -3.18 -8.51
CA SER A 85 5.83 -1.82 -8.23
C SER A 85 4.37 -1.86 -7.84
N VAL A 86 3.93 -0.88 -7.07
CA VAL A 86 2.56 -0.81 -6.56
C VAL A 86 2.03 0.59 -6.80
N THR A 87 0.87 0.69 -7.45
CA THR A 87 0.23 1.98 -7.73
C THR A 87 -1.26 1.89 -7.46
N ASP A 88 -1.86 3.04 -7.17
CA ASP A 88 -3.31 3.20 -7.07
C ASP A 88 -3.74 3.99 -8.31
N ASN A 89 -4.59 3.39 -9.13
CA ASN A 89 -5.00 4.01 -10.38
C ASN A 89 -6.31 4.81 -10.24
N GLY A 90 -6.77 5.03 -9.01
CA GLY A 90 -8.02 5.75 -8.75
C GLY A 90 -9.22 4.83 -8.57
N SER A 91 -9.11 3.58 -8.95
CA SER A 91 -10.16 2.57 -8.80
C SER A 91 -9.65 1.32 -8.10
N ASP A 92 -8.45 0.89 -8.43
CA ASP A 92 -7.87 -0.35 -7.97
C ASP A 92 -6.44 -0.14 -7.53
N ILE A 93 -5.93 -1.07 -6.73
CA ILE A 93 -4.49 -1.14 -6.45
C ILE A 93 -3.91 -2.16 -7.41
N ILE A 94 -2.88 -1.74 -8.15
CA ILE A 94 -2.23 -2.56 -9.16
C ILE A 94 -0.80 -2.85 -8.72
N ILE A 95 -0.45 -4.12 -8.69
CA ILE A 95 0.90 -4.58 -8.40
C ILE A 95 1.45 -5.21 -9.67
N GLN A 96 2.57 -4.68 -10.15
CA GLN A 96 3.19 -5.19 -11.37
C GLN A 96 4.58 -5.70 -11.05
N THR A 97 4.86 -6.96 -11.40
CA THR A 97 6.21 -7.48 -11.24
C THR A 97 7.09 -6.93 -12.36
N THR A 98 8.34 -6.68 -12.03
CA THR A 98 9.30 -6.10 -12.96
C THR A 98 10.34 -7.12 -13.43
N GLU A 99 10.28 -8.32 -12.87
CA GLU A 99 11.14 -9.42 -13.29
C GLU A 99 10.46 -10.74 -12.91
N SER A 100 11.03 -11.84 -13.37
CA SER A 100 10.47 -13.17 -13.08
C SER A 100 10.54 -13.46 -11.59
N ILE A 101 9.41 -13.90 -11.02
CA ILE A 101 9.32 -14.23 -9.60
C ILE A 101 9.02 -15.70 -9.36
N THR A 102 8.90 -16.49 -10.41
CA THR A 102 8.68 -17.95 -10.33
C THR A 102 9.19 -18.62 -11.60
N LEU A 103 9.57 -19.87 -11.47
CA LEU A 103 10.06 -20.64 -12.61
C LEU A 103 8.94 -21.10 -13.54
N GLU A 104 7.70 -21.19 -13.04
CA GLU A 104 6.55 -21.68 -13.80
C GLU A 104 5.38 -20.70 -13.69
N PRO A 105 5.49 -19.53 -14.33
CA PRO A 105 4.46 -18.50 -14.18
C PRO A 105 3.10 -18.92 -14.73
N ALA A 106 3.06 -19.76 -15.75
CA ALA A 106 1.81 -20.12 -16.41
C ALA A 106 0.84 -20.89 -15.50
N GLY A 107 1.35 -21.52 -14.44
CA GLY A 107 0.51 -22.28 -13.51
C GLY A 107 -0.02 -21.47 -12.34
N ILE A 108 0.32 -20.19 -12.25
CA ILE A 108 -0.05 -19.36 -11.11
C ILE A 108 -1.47 -18.81 -11.31
N VAL A 109 -2.25 -18.86 -10.23
CA VAL A 109 -3.61 -18.29 -10.21
C VAL A 109 -3.67 -17.18 -9.15
N ALA A 110 -4.74 -16.39 -9.17
CA ALA A 110 -4.86 -15.26 -8.25
C ALA A 110 -4.74 -15.66 -6.79
N SER A 111 -5.30 -16.79 -6.41
CA SER A 111 -5.27 -17.26 -5.02
C SER A 111 -3.89 -17.72 -4.54
N ASP A 112 -2.93 -17.85 -5.45
CA ASP A 112 -1.54 -18.13 -5.06
C ASP A 112 -0.85 -16.92 -4.47
N PHE A 113 -1.41 -15.71 -4.69
CA PHE A 113 -0.87 -14.48 -4.16
C PHE A 113 -1.58 -14.04 -2.89
N VAL A 114 -0.82 -13.46 -1.97
CA VAL A 114 -1.35 -12.77 -0.79
C VAL A 114 -0.66 -11.42 -0.72
N VAL A 115 -1.45 -10.38 -0.48
CA VAL A 115 -0.97 -8.99 -0.38
C VAL A 115 -1.29 -8.50 1.02
N LYS A 116 -0.29 -8.00 1.73
CA LYS A 116 -0.48 -7.45 3.06
C LYS A 116 -0.04 -6.00 3.07
N GLY A 117 -0.85 -5.14 3.67
CA GLY A 117 -0.52 -3.72 3.76
C GLY A 117 -1.64 -2.90 4.36
N LYS A 118 -1.45 -1.59 4.37
CA LYS A 118 -2.45 -0.63 4.84
C LYS A 118 -3.46 -0.37 3.72
N ILE A 119 -4.18 -1.40 3.33
CA ILE A 119 -5.08 -1.40 2.18
C ILE A 119 -6.49 -1.70 2.66
N VAL A 120 -7.44 -0.88 2.25
CA VAL A 120 -8.85 -1.00 2.65
C VAL A 120 -9.75 -0.85 1.42
N SER A 121 -11.03 -1.17 1.58
CA SER A 121 -12.01 -0.98 0.51
C SER A 121 -12.26 0.51 0.29
N ARG A 122 -12.50 0.85 -0.98
CA ARG A 122 -12.88 2.23 -1.32
C ARG A 122 -14.25 2.58 -0.80
#